data_1267ce8a8c308b09626674cae3e1b855
#
_entry.id   1267ce8a8c308b09626674cae3e1b855
#
_cell.length_a   1.000
_cell.length_b   1.000
_cell.length_c   1.000
_cell.angle_alpha   90.00
_cell.angle_beta   90.00
_cell.angle_gamma   90.00
#
_symmetry.space_group_name_H-M   'P 1'
#
loop_
_entity.id
_entity.type
_entity.pdbx_description
1 polymer ?
#
loop_
_entity_poly.entity_id
_entity_poly.type
_entity_poly.pdbx_seq_one_letter_code
_entity_poly.pdbx_strand_id
1 'polypeptide(L)'
;GDTAYAEFCAVGKAIDARLEELGGDRAAARADLDLDFAKPAAAWIEGVVAALAPAEPAAGNVVAVEFGRPAAEPGEALTRQPVEAEVVDHVNLNSSRSDKETVHLALAFEAGAPAYEPGDSLELQAENDPALVEHILASAGLAGDDALRRTLLAERDISTLSSATIDRFVAATGHADARRLVEDGEARAWIEGRQLVDLLDTYPAALTAAHLADITRPLPPRAYSIASSRQEVGDEAHLLIAAVRYESHGRARSGVASTHVADRIRNGARL
;
A
#
# COMPACT_ATOMS: atom_id res chain seq x y z
N GLY A 1 -1.10 5.94 -8.36
CA GLY A 1 -1.55 6.61 -7.14
C GLY A 1 -2.33 5.68 -6.22
N ASP A 2 -2.84 6.25 -5.15
CA ASP A 2 -3.71 5.57 -4.19
C ASP A 2 -4.78 6.58 -3.79
N THR A 3 -6.05 6.27 -4.04
CA THR A 3 -7.18 7.15 -3.75
C THR A 3 -7.44 7.33 -2.25
N ALA A 4 -6.80 6.53 -1.39
CA ALA A 4 -6.81 6.75 0.05
C ALA A 4 -6.05 8.03 0.47
N TYR A 5 -5.25 8.61 -0.42
CA TYR A 5 -4.56 9.88 -0.20
C TYR A 5 -5.30 11.04 -0.86
N ALA A 6 -5.48 12.16 -0.12
CA ALA A 6 -6.17 13.36 -0.61
C ALA A 6 -5.56 13.90 -1.92
N GLU A 7 -4.25 13.85 -2.05
CA GLU A 7 -3.49 14.32 -3.22
C GLU A 7 -3.28 13.22 -4.27
N PHE A 8 -4.36 12.51 -4.63
CA PHE A 8 -4.31 11.42 -5.61
C PHE A 8 -3.69 11.83 -6.94
N CYS A 9 -2.57 11.19 -7.30
CA CYS A 9 -1.79 11.46 -8.51
C CYS A 9 -1.36 12.93 -8.71
N ALA A 10 -1.34 13.76 -7.63
CA ALA A 10 -1.09 15.19 -7.74
C ALA A 10 0.25 15.50 -8.40
N VAL A 11 1.31 14.79 -8.05
CA VAL A 11 2.65 14.97 -8.64
C VAL A 11 2.64 14.66 -10.13
N GLY A 12 2.03 13.55 -10.55
CA GLY A 12 1.90 13.18 -11.97
C GLY A 12 1.10 14.22 -12.76
N LYS A 13 0.02 14.75 -12.16
CA LYS A 13 -0.78 15.84 -12.76
C LYS A 13 0.03 17.12 -12.91
N ALA A 14 0.79 17.50 -11.88
CA ALA A 14 1.62 18.70 -11.91
C ALA A 14 2.76 18.60 -12.94
N ILE A 15 3.40 17.44 -13.05
CA ILE A 15 4.46 17.20 -14.05
C ILE A 15 3.86 17.28 -15.47
N ASP A 16 2.75 16.60 -15.72
CA ASP A 16 2.07 16.61 -17.01
C ASP A 16 1.67 18.02 -17.45
N ALA A 17 1.04 18.79 -16.55
CA ALA A 17 0.68 20.19 -16.81
C ALA A 17 1.92 21.07 -17.07
N ARG A 18 3.00 20.84 -16.29
CA ARG A 18 4.22 21.62 -16.46
C ARG A 18 4.94 21.36 -17.78
N LEU A 19 4.95 20.10 -18.24
CA LEU A 19 5.51 19.76 -19.55
C LEU A 19 4.71 20.38 -20.70
N GLU A 20 3.38 20.40 -20.60
CA GLU A 20 2.52 21.09 -21.56
C GLU A 20 2.76 22.61 -21.61
N GLU A 21 2.88 23.27 -20.46
CA GLU A 21 3.25 24.71 -20.36
C GLU A 21 4.61 25.00 -21.01
N LEU A 22 5.54 24.05 -20.97
CA LEU A 22 6.85 24.15 -21.58
C LEU A 22 6.86 23.82 -23.08
N GLY A 23 5.70 23.53 -23.66
CA GLY A 23 5.54 23.24 -25.08
C GLY A 23 5.77 21.76 -25.44
N GLY A 24 5.68 20.84 -24.47
CA GLY A 24 5.74 19.40 -24.72
C GLY A 24 4.43 18.88 -25.32
N ASP A 25 4.53 18.10 -26.37
CA ASP A 25 3.39 17.40 -26.97
C ASP A 25 3.14 16.07 -26.29
N ARG A 26 1.87 15.76 -25.97
CA ARG A 26 1.49 14.45 -25.40
C ARG A 26 1.43 13.40 -26.50
N ALA A 27 2.28 12.39 -26.41
CA ALA A 27 2.20 11.19 -27.26
C ALA A 27 0.96 10.34 -26.95
N ALA A 28 0.48 10.36 -25.70
CA ALA A 28 -0.74 9.69 -25.26
C ALA A 28 -1.39 10.45 -24.09
N ALA A 29 -2.69 10.25 -23.87
CA ALA A 29 -3.38 10.81 -22.71
C ALA A 29 -2.79 10.25 -21.41
N ARG A 30 -2.69 11.11 -20.36
CA ARG A 30 -2.28 10.68 -19.02
C ARG A 30 -3.31 9.70 -18.46
N ALA A 31 -2.82 8.67 -17.77
CA ALA A 31 -3.64 7.75 -17.01
C ALA A 31 -3.36 7.92 -15.50
N ASP A 32 -4.40 8.26 -14.74
CA ASP A 32 -4.35 8.31 -13.27
C ASP A 32 -4.83 6.96 -12.74
N LEU A 33 -3.90 6.14 -12.26
CA LEU A 33 -4.14 4.75 -11.87
C LEU A 33 -4.18 4.61 -10.35
N ASP A 34 -5.15 3.87 -9.86
CA ASP A 34 -5.33 3.53 -8.44
C ASP A 34 -4.69 2.17 -8.10
N LEU A 35 -4.99 1.63 -6.94
CA LEU A 35 -4.43 0.40 -6.38
C LEU A 35 -4.51 -0.80 -7.33
N ASP A 36 -5.62 -0.97 -8.05
CA ASP A 36 -5.81 -2.03 -9.06
C ASP A 36 -5.19 -1.67 -10.42
N PHE A 37 -3.98 -1.11 -10.42
CA PHE A 37 -3.34 -0.49 -11.58
C PHE A 37 -2.81 -1.47 -12.63
N ALA A 38 -2.55 -2.74 -12.30
CA ALA A 38 -1.77 -3.64 -13.16
C ALA A 38 -2.35 -3.78 -14.57
N LYS A 39 -3.64 -4.07 -14.68
CA LYS A 39 -4.31 -4.25 -15.98
C LYS A 39 -4.46 -2.93 -16.77
N PRO A 40 -4.97 -1.83 -16.17
CA PRO A 40 -5.04 -0.56 -16.90
C PRO A 40 -3.66 0.04 -17.22
N ALA A 41 -2.63 -0.19 -16.39
CA ALA A 41 -1.27 0.22 -16.69
C ALA A 41 -0.72 -0.51 -17.92
N ALA A 42 -0.89 -1.82 -18.01
CA ALA A 42 -0.47 -2.61 -19.16
C ALA A 42 -1.11 -2.08 -20.45
N ALA A 43 -2.43 -1.87 -20.45
CA ALA A 43 -3.14 -1.34 -21.62
C ALA A 43 -2.67 0.08 -22.01
N TRP A 44 -2.38 0.94 -21.01
CA TRP A 44 -1.85 2.27 -21.30
C TRP A 44 -0.44 2.21 -21.88
N ILE A 45 0.45 1.36 -21.35
CA ILE A 45 1.80 1.16 -21.86
C ILE A 45 1.76 0.66 -23.32
N GLU A 46 0.93 -0.33 -23.63
CA GLU A 46 0.75 -0.82 -24.99
C GLU A 46 0.31 0.30 -25.94
N GLY A 47 -0.64 1.14 -25.50
CA GLY A 47 -1.09 2.30 -26.27
C GLY A 47 0.02 3.34 -26.51
N VAL A 48 0.85 3.63 -25.51
CA VAL A 48 1.99 4.54 -25.63
C VAL A 48 3.04 3.98 -26.58
N VAL A 49 3.40 2.70 -26.45
CA VAL A 49 4.37 2.03 -27.31
C VAL A 49 3.89 2.06 -28.77
N ALA A 50 2.61 1.78 -29.02
CA ALA A 50 2.02 1.85 -30.35
C ALA A 50 2.03 3.27 -30.92
N ALA A 51 1.77 4.30 -30.11
CA ALA A 51 1.79 5.69 -30.54
C ALA A 51 3.21 6.22 -30.85
N LEU A 52 4.23 5.66 -30.19
CA LEU A 52 5.64 6.01 -30.40
C LEU A 52 6.34 5.10 -31.40
N ALA A 53 5.70 4.03 -31.87
CA ALA A 53 6.26 3.16 -32.89
C ALA A 53 6.54 4.00 -34.16
N PRO A 54 7.76 3.96 -34.73
CA PRO A 54 8.06 4.73 -35.95
C PRO A 54 7.14 4.28 -37.07
N ALA A 55 6.44 5.22 -37.65
CA ALA A 55 5.87 5.03 -38.97
C ALA A 55 7.04 4.75 -39.94
N GLU A 56 7.06 3.60 -40.58
CA GLU A 56 8.10 3.03 -41.47
C GLU A 56 9.43 3.82 -41.58
N PRO A 57 10.60 3.20 -41.55
CA PRO A 57 11.87 3.93 -41.56
C PRO A 57 11.97 4.76 -42.84
N ALA A 58 11.79 6.08 -42.72
CA ALA A 58 12.27 6.99 -43.77
C ALA A 58 13.77 6.72 -43.87
N ALA A 59 14.21 6.36 -45.11
CA ALA A 59 15.61 6.16 -45.44
C ALA A 59 16.39 7.46 -45.19
N GLY A 60 16.87 7.65 -43.99
CA GLY A 60 17.67 8.77 -43.53
C GLY A 60 18.79 8.25 -42.62
N ASN A 61 19.97 8.78 -42.77
CA ASN A 61 21.20 8.45 -42.05
C ASN A 61 20.97 8.61 -40.52
N VAL A 62 20.42 7.61 -39.87
CA VAL A 62 20.37 7.53 -38.41
C VAL A 62 21.74 7.04 -37.94
N VAL A 63 22.59 7.96 -37.48
CA VAL A 63 23.78 7.61 -36.72
C VAL A 63 23.31 7.17 -35.35
N ALA A 64 23.36 5.87 -35.09
CA ALA A 64 23.15 5.34 -33.74
C ALA A 64 24.30 5.84 -32.86
N VAL A 65 24.05 6.83 -32.00
CA VAL A 65 24.97 7.25 -30.95
C VAL A 65 24.72 6.33 -29.77
N GLU A 66 25.55 5.33 -29.63
CA GLU A 66 25.62 4.57 -28.38
C GLU A 66 26.16 5.49 -27.29
N PHE A 67 25.27 6.04 -26.48
CA PHE A 67 25.67 6.57 -25.18
C PHE A 67 26.05 5.36 -24.32
N GLY A 68 27.37 5.07 -24.27
CA GLY A 68 27.93 3.98 -23.49
C GLY A 68 27.73 4.22 -22.00
N ARG A 69 26.51 4.08 -21.53
CA ARG A 69 26.24 3.70 -20.16
C ARG A 69 26.33 2.18 -20.17
N PRO A 70 27.26 1.55 -19.44
CA PRO A 70 27.20 0.11 -19.29
C PRO A 70 25.76 -0.19 -18.85
N ALA A 71 25.03 -1.02 -19.61
CA ALA A 71 23.79 -1.58 -19.11
C ALA A 71 24.16 -2.15 -17.75
N ALA A 72 23.60 -1.58 -16.68
CA ALA A 72 23.62 -2.25 -15.39
C ALA A 72 23.09 -3.64 -15.72
N GLU A 73 23.93 -4.66 -15.50
CA GLU A 73 23.46 -6.03 -15.52
C GLU A 73 22.10 -6.00 -14.82
N PRO A 74 21.03 -6.60 -15.38
CA PRO A 74 19.77 -6.68 -14.66
C PRO A 74 20.14 -7.31 -13.32
N GLY A 75 20.19 -6.45 -12.27
CA GLY A 75 20.52 -6.89 -10.93
C GLY A 75 19.63 -8.09 -10.68
N GLU A 76 20.20 -9.18 -10.17
CA GLU A 76 19.45 -10.37 -9.79
C GLU A 76 18.15 -9.87 -9.19
N ALA A 77 17.03 -10.24 -9.78
CA ALA A 77 15.73 -9.82 -9.30
C ALA A 77 15.73 -10.14 -7.81
N LEU A 78 15.71 -9.08 -6.98
CA LEU A 78 15.79 -9.21 -5.53
C LEU A 78 14.72 -10.23 -5.16
N THR A 79 15.14 -11.46 -4.92
CA THR A 79 14.24 -12.53 -4.52
C THR A 79 13.75 -12.14 -3.14
N ARG A 80 12.50 -11.68 -3.06
CA ARG A 80 11.81 -11.40 -1.80
C ARG A 80 11.63 -12.72 -1.08
N GLN A 81 12.66 -13.15 -0.36
CA GLN A 81 12.54 -14.30 0.51
C GLN A 81 12.22 -13.78 1.91
N PRO A 82 11.15 -14.28 2.54
CA PRO A 82 10.89 -13.97 3.92
C PRO A 82 12.04 -14.48 4.78
N VAL A 83 12.49 -13.65 5.71
CA VAL A 83 13.51 -13.98 6.70
C VAL A 83 12.90 -13.75 8.08
N GLU A 84 13.15 -14.67 8.99
CA GLU A 84 12.73 -14.51 10.39
C GLU A 84 13.73 -13.66 11.15
N ALA A 85 13.24 -12.74 11.95
CA ALA A 85 14.04 -11.88 12.80
C ALA A 85 13.45 -11.81 14.20
N GLU A 86 14.32 -11.67 15.20
CA GLU A 86 13.94 -11.40 16.58
C GLU A 86 14.06 -9.90 16.86
N VAL A 87 13.07 -9.34 17.52
CA VAL A 87 13.08 -7.95 17.99
C VAL A 87 13.99 -7.86 19.22
N VAL A 88 15.16 -7.28 19.08
CA VAL A 88 16.15 -7.12 20.15
C VAL A 88 16.06 -5.77 20.85
N ASP A 89 15.54 -4.73 20.17
CA ASP A 89 15.27 -3.44 20.76
C ASP A 89 13.99 -2.81 20.18
N HIS A 90 13.17 -2.23 21.05
CA HIS A 90 11.92 -1.54 20.72
C HIS A 90 11.72 -0.35 21.65
N VAL A 91 12.09 0.84 21.20
CA VAL A 91 12.10 2.07 22.00
C VAL A 91 11.39 3.21 21.29
N ASN A 92 10.46 3.87 22.00
CA ASN A 92 9.92 5.14 21.54
C ASN A 92 10.96 6.25 21.76
N LEU A 93 11.39 6.89 20.68
CA LEU A 93 12.42 7.93 20.70
C LEU A 93 11.90 9.31 21.11
N ASN A 94 10.60 9.50 21.15
CA ASN A 94 9.99 10.80 21.43
C ASN A 94 9.83 11.02 22.94
N SER A 95 10.03 12.25 23.38
CA SER A 95 9.74 12.64 24.76
C SER A 95 8.24 12.71 25.02
N SER A 96 7.83 12.65 26.29
CA SER A 96 6.42 12.79 26.71
C SER A 96 5.76 14.12 26.34
N ARG A 97 6.51 15.10 25.83
CA ARG A 97 6.01 16.42 25.38
C ARG A 97 5.83 16.48 23.86
N SER A 98 6.19 15.43 23.15
CA SER A 98 6.02 15.34 21.69
C SER A 98 4.64 14.79 21.36
N ASP A 99 4.02 15.35 20.34
CA ASP A 99 2.83 14.80 19.67
C ASP A 99 3.17 13.71 18.63
N LYS A 100 4.48 13.45 18.43
CA LYS A 100 4.98 12.40 17.55
C LYS A 100 5.31 11.15 18.36
N GLU A 101 5.22 10.02 17.70
CA GLU A 101 5.63 8.72 18.21
C GLU A 101 6.46 8.03 17.14
N THR A 102 7.77 7.90 17.40
CA THR A 102 8.71 7.24 16.51
C THR A 102 9.39 6.11 17.26
N VAL A 103 9.20 4.90 16.77
CA VAL A 103 9.80 3.70 17.35
C VAL A 103 11.13 3.42 16.64
N HIS A 104 12.19 3.25 17.41
CA HIS A 104 13.39 2.54 17.01
C HIS A 104 13.13 1.04 17.19
N LEU A 105 13.26 0.29 16.12
CA LEU A 105 13.08 -1.16 16.10
C LEU A 105 14.38 -1.79 15.60
N ALA A 106 15.05 -2.60 16.44
CA ALA A 106 16.22 -3.38 16.05
C ALA A 106 15.81 -4.85 15.87
N LEU A 107 16.16 -5.42 14.73
CA LEU A 107 15.85 -6.78 14.30
C LEU A 107 17.15 -7.56 14.16
N ALA A 108 17.30 -8.68 14.89
CA ALA A 108 18.43 -9.60 14.76
C ALA A 108 18.02 -10.82 13.93
N PHE A 109 18.89 -11.27 13.03
CA PHE A 109 18.66 -12.38 12.12
C PHE A 109 19.48 -13.60 12.53
N GLU A 110 18.84 -14.69 12.94
CA GLU A 110 19.52 -15.91 13.42
C GLU A 110 20.42 -16.56 12.34
N ALA A 111 20.00 -16.52 11.08
CA ALA A 111 20.75 -17.05 9.95
C ALA A 111 21.77 -16.08 9.36
N GLY A 112 22.03 -14.94 10.03
CA GLY A 112 22.78 -13.80 9.52
C GLY A 112 21.93 -12.84 8.71
N ALA A 113 22.17 -11.54 8.88
CA ALA A 113 21.45 -10.50 8.16
C ALA A 113 21.69 -10.63 6.64
N PRO A 114 20.66 -10.46 5.80
CA PRO A 114 20.85 -10.30 4.37
C PRO A 114 21.82 -9.14 4.10
N ALA A 115 22.51 -9.17 2.96
CA ALA A 115 23.33 -8.03 2.58
C ALA A 115 22.44 -6.81 2.33
N TYR A 116 22.73 -5.70 2.99
CA TYR A 116 22.04 -4.44 2.81
C TYR A 116 22.98 -3.25 2.99
N GLU A 117 22.59 -2.10 2.46
CA GLU A 117 23.20 -0.80 2.71
C GLU A 117 22.20 0.13 3.44
N PRO A 118 22.67 1.14 4.21
CA PRO A 118 21.77 2.14 4.78
C PRO A 118 20.91 2.79 3.70
N GLY A 119 19.59 2.79 3.91
CA GLY A 119 18.61 3.28 2.95
C GLY A 119 17.94 2.20 2.11
N ASP A 120 18.44 0.97 2.09
CA ASP A 120 17.72 -0.17 1.53
C ASP A 120 16.41 -0.41 2.30
N SER A 121 15.49 -1.11 1.67
CA SER A 121 14.16 -1.36 2.25
C SER A 121 14.02 -2.77 2.80
N LEU A 122 13.54 -2.86 4.03
CA LEU A 122 13.06 -4.09 4.65
C LEU A 122 11.53 -4.07 4.70
N GLU A 123 10.89 -5.13 4.21
CA GLU A 123 9.44 -5.28 4.26
C GLU A 123 9.01 -6.00 5.55
N LEU A 124 8.11 -5.38 6.31
CA LEU A 124 7.52 -5.97 7.51
C LEU A 124 6.10 -6.46 7.19
N GLN A 125 5.82 -7.73 7.50
CA GLN A 125 4.46 -8.25 7.53
C GLN A 125 3.81 -7.80 8.85
N ALA A 126 2.66 -7.15 8.76
CA ALA A 126 1.95 -6.63 9.91
C ALA A 126 0.57 -7.30 10.05
N GLU A 127 -0.02 -7.18 11.22
CA GLU A 127 -1.39 -7.55 11.46
C GLU A 127 -2.28 -6.32 11.60
N ASN A 128 -3.55 -6.47 11.26
CA ASN A 128 -4.57 -5.46 11.51
C ASN A 128 -4.84 -5.28 13.00
N ASP A 129 -5.49 -4.17 13.36
CA ASP A 129 -5.97 -3.95 14.73
C ASP A 129 -7.07 -4.98 15.08
N PRO A 130 -6.90 -5.78 16.13
CA PRO A 130 -7.92 -6.74 16.56
C PRO A 130 -9.27 -6.10 16.85
N ALA A 131 -9.31 -4.89 17.40
CA ALA A 131 -10.57 -4.21 17.69
C ALA A 131 -11.32 -3.82 16.41
N LEU A 132 -10.59 -3.40 15.36
CA LEU A 132 -11.16 -3.12 14.04
C LEU A 132 -11.68 -4.41 13.39
N VAL A 133 -10.94 -5.52 13.51
CA VAL A 133 -11.39 -6.85 13.02
C VAL A 133 -12.71 -7.26 13.67
N GLU A 134 -12.81 -7.16 15.01
CA GLU A 134 -14.06 -7.48 15.72
C GLU A 134 -15.22 -6.58 15.29
N HIS A 135 -14.98 -5.30 15.09
CA HIS A 135 -16.01 -4.38 14.60
C HIS A 135 -16.51 -4.79 13.20
N ILE A 136 -15.59 -5.09 12.29
CA ILE A 136 -15.95 -5.55 10.93
C ILE A 136 -16.75 -6.86 10.97
N LEU A 137 -16.33 -7.82 11.77
CA LEU A 137 -17.06 -9.09 11.94
C LEU A 137 -18.47 -8.86 12.49
N ALA A 138 -18.62 -7.96 13.47
CA ALA A 138 -19.92 -7.60 14.02
C ALA A 138 -20.83 -6.92 12.99
N SER A 139 -20.30 -5.91 12.27
CA SER A 139 -21.05 -5.17 11.24
C SER A 139 -21.43 -6.06 10.04
N ALA A 140 -20.63 -7.07 9.73
CA ALA A 140 -20.93 -8.05 8.68
C ALA A 140 -21.89 -9.16 9.12
N GLY A 141 -22.23 -9.25 10.42
CA GLY A 141 -23.04 -10.33 10.98
C GLY A 141 -22.30 -11.67 11.11
N LEU A 142 -20.97 -11.64 11.18
CA LEU A 142 -20.09 -12.81 11.21
C LEU A 142 -19.32 -12.93 12.54
N ALA A 143 -19.82 -12.31 13.61
CA ALA A 143 -19.24 -12.42 14.94
C ALA A 143 -19.14 -13.90 15.37
N GLY A 144 -17.95 -14.29 15.89
CA GLY A 144 -17.70 -15.67 16.32
C GLY A 144 -17.10 -16.58 15.25
N ASP A 145 -16.87 -16.13 14.03
CA ASP A 145 -16.11 -16.89 13.02
C ASP A 145 -14.60 -16.73 13.26
N ASP A 146 -14.04 -17.68 14.02
CA ASP A 146 -12.61 -17.65 14.39
C ASP A 146 -11.66 -17.86 13.21
N ALA A 147 -12.09 -18.56 12.16
CA ALA A 147 -11.28 -18.76 10.97
C ALA A 147 -11.18 -17.45 10.18
N LEU A 148 -12.32 -16.79 9.96
CA LEU A 148 -12.37 -15.51 9.29
C LEU A 148 -11.64 -14.41 10.09
N ARG A 149 -11.77 -14.42 11.43
CA ARG A 149 -11.02 -13.50 12.32
C ARG A 149 -9.51 -13.58 12.05
N ARG A 150 -8.93 -14.78 12.03
CA ARG A 150 -7.49 -14.97 11.75
C ARG A 150 -7.11 -14.46 10.37
N THR A 151 -7.92 -14.77 9.36
CA THR A 151 -7.70 -14.30 7.98
C THR A 151 -7.77 -12.77 7.89
N LEU A 152 -8.76 -12.12 8.52
CA LEU A 152 -8.85 -10.66 8.53
C LEU A 152 -7.71 -10.02 9.33
N LEU A 153 -7.23 -10.67 10.38
CA LEU A 153 -6.15 -10.15 11.21
C LEU A 153 -4.82 -10.11 10.45
N ALA A 154 -4.44 -11.19 9.76
CA ALA A 154 -3.08 -11.35 9.23
C ALA A 154 -2.98 -11.26 7.71
N GLU A 155 -4.05 -11.51 6.96
CA GLU A 155 -3.96 -11.73 5.52
C GLU A 155 -4.70 -10.70 4.66
N ARG A 156 -5.65 -9.95 5.25
CA ARG A 156 -6.55 -9.09 4.47
C ARG A 156 -6.42 -7.61 4.83
N ASP A 157 -6.31 -6.75 3.82
CA ASP A 157 -6.36 -5.29 4.01
C ASP A 157 -7.80 -4.85 4.25
N ILE A 158 -8.08 -4.44 5.49
CA ILE A 158 -9.38 -3.96 5.95
C ILE A 158 -9.41 -2.45 6.19
N SER A 159 -8.29 -1.79 5.97
CA SER A 159 -8.12 -0.35 6.19
C SER A 159 -8.27 0.49 4.92
N THR A 160 -8.19 -0.13 3.75
CA THR A 160 -8.23 0.59 2.48
C THR A 160 -9.55 0.34 1.75
N LEU A 161 -10.18 1.43 1.28
CA LEU A 161 -11.28 1.38 0.32
C LEU A 161 -10.82 1.83 -1.06
N SER A 162 -11.38 1.19 -2.09
CA SER A 162 -11.27 1.62 -3.48
C SER A 162 -12.64 1.60 -4.15
N SER A 163 -12.78 2.23 -5.30
CA SER A 163 -14.03 2.13 -6.06
C SER A 163 -14.37 0.67 -6.39
N ALA A 164 -13.37 -0.15 -6.70
CA ALA A 164 -13.57 -1.58 -6.93
C ALA A 164 -14.09 -2.32 -5.68
N THR A 165 -13.73 -1.88 -4.47
CA THR A 165 -14.28 -2.42 -3.21
C THR A 165 -15.78 -2.17 -3.13
N ILE A 166 -16.24 -0.95 -3.46
CA ILE A 166 -17.67 -0.61 -3.46
C ILE A 166 -18.41 -1.39 -4.53
N ASP A 167 -17.85 -1.52 -5.74
CA ASP A 167 -18.45 -2.30 -6.83
C ASP A 167 -18.66 -3.76 -6.42
N ARG A 168 -17.65 -4.39 -5.81
CA ARG A 168 -17.73 -5.77 -5.29
C ARG A 168 -18.76 -5.89 -4.16
N PHE A 169 -18.81 -4.92 -3.25
CA PHE A 169 -19.81 -4.87 -2.19
C PHE A 169 -21.23 -4.81 -2.76
N VAL A 170 -21.47 -3.93 -3.74
CA VAL A 170 -22.78 -3.81 -4.42
C VAL A 170 -23.14 -5.09 -5.16
N ALA A 171 -22.18 -5.73 -5.84
CA ALA A 171 -22.39 -7.00 -6.53
C ALA A 171 -22.75 -8.12 -5.54
N ALA A 172 -22.08 -8.18 -4.39
CA ALA A 172 -22.31 -9.20 -3.36
C ALA A 172 -23.64 -9.04 -2.61
N THR A 173 -24.06 -7.79 -2.36
CA THR A 173 -25.18 -7.49 -1.47
C THR A 173 -26.44 -7.01 -2.19
N GLY A 174 -26.30 -6.42 -3.37
CA GLY A 174 -27.39 -5.73 -4.06
C GLY A 174 -27.87 -4.46 -3.36
N HIS A 175 -27.11 -3.90 -2.39
CA HIS A 175 -27.52 -2.78 -1.56
C HIS A 175 -27.86 -1.55 -2.41
N ALA A 176 -29.12 -1.08 -2.34
CA ALA A 176 -29.67 -0.07 -3.25
C ALA A 176 -28.96 1.29 -3.13
N ASP A 177 -28.69 1.76 -1.90
CA ASP A 177 -28.07 3.08 -1.71
C ASP A 177 -26.58 3.05 -2.03
N ALA A 178 -25.85 1.96 -1.73
CA ALA A 178 -24.48 1.79 -2.17
C ALA A 178 -24.36 1.72 -3.70
N ARG A 179 -25.35 1.14 -4.37
CA ARG A 179 -25.44 1.11 -5.83
C ARG A 179 -25.58 2.51 -6.43
N ARG A 180 -26.42 3.37 -5.84
CA ARG A 180 -26.56 4.76 -6.29
C ARG A 180 -25.24 5.50 -6.23
N LEU A 181 -24.43 5.28 -5.18
CA LEU A 181 -23.12 5.89 -5.05
C LEU A 181 -22.21 5.60 -6.27
N VAL A 182 -22.32 4.38 -6.81
CA VAL A 182 -21.60 3.98 -8.03
C VAL A 182 -22.22 4.60 -9.29
N GLU A 183 -23.53 4.51 -9.43
CA GLU A 183 -24.28 5.00 -10.59
C GLU A 183 -24.17 6.52 -10.77
N ASP A 184 -24.17 7.26 -9.65
CA ASP A 184 -24.04 8.73 -9.64
C ASP A 184 -22.57 9.20 -9.78
N GLY A 185 -21.61 8.26 -9.79
CA GLY A 185 -20.18 8.57 -9.89
C GLY A 185 -19.57 9.18 -8.63
N GLU A 186 -20.25 9.07 -7.49
CA GLU A 186 -19.85 9.67 -6.20
C GLU A 186 -18.95 8.75 -5.37
N ALA A 187 -18.78 7.47 -5.76
CA ALA A 187 -18.03 6.48 -5.01
C ALA A 187 -16.63 6.96 -4.61
N ARG A 188 -15.91 7.62 -5.52
CA ARG A 188 -14.57 8.13 -5.28
C ARG A 188 -14.52 9.20 -4.18
N ALA A 189 -15.42 10.17 -4.23
CA ALA A 189 -15.49 11.22 -3.21
C ALA A 189 -15.93 10.64 -1.86
N TRP A 190 -16.81 9.64 -1.89
CA TRP A 190 -17.29 9.00 -0.68
C TRP A 190 -16.20 8.20 0.06
N ILE A 191 -15.32 7.49 -0.66
CA ILE A 191 -14.26 6.67 -0.04
C ILE A 191 -13.15 7.50 0.61
N GLU A 192 -13.01 8.78 0.26
CA GLU A 192 -11.95 9.63 0.79
C GLU A 192 -11.95 9.66 2.33
N GLY A 193 -10.85 9.21 2.94
CA GLY A 193 -10.68 9.15 4.39
C GLY A 193 -11.51 8.07 5.10
N ARG A 194 -12.24 7.22 4.36
CA ARG A 194 -13.02 6.10 4.92
C ARG A 194 -12.30 4.77 4.78
N GLN A 195 -12.70 3.82 5.60
CA GLN A 195 -12.20 2.44 5.64
C GLN A 195 -13.36 1.45 5.45
N LEU A 196 -13.06 0.15 5.31
CA LEU A 196 -14.08 -0.89 5.13
C LEU A 196 -15.16 -0.85 6.21
N VAL A 197 -14.80 -0.58 7.46
CA VAL A 197 -15.76 -0.47 8.57
C VAL A 197 -16.83 0.61 8.31
N ASP A 198 -16.45 1.72 7.65
CA ASP A 198 -17.42 2.78 7.33
C ASP A 198 -18.40 2.36 6.25
N LEU A 199 -17.93 1.55 5.29
CA LEU A 199 -18.82 0.97 4.27
C LEU A 199 -19.85 0.06 4.89
N LEU A 200 -19.42 -0.84 5.79
CA LEU A 200 -20.30 -1.80 6.44
C LEU A 200 -21.29 -1.15 7.42
N ASP A 201 -20.85 -0.11 8.14
CA ASP A 201 -21.71 0.61 9.08
C ASP A 201 -22.71 1.54 8.37
N THR A 202 -22.32 2.12 7.22
CA THR A 202 -23.19 3.01 6.45
C THR A 202 -24.22 2.23 5.62
N TYR A 203 -23.83 1.08 5.10
CA TYR A 203 -24.66 0.24 4.24
C TYR A 203 -24.78 -1.19 4.82
N PRO A 204 -25.50 -1.36 5.92
CA PRO A 204 -25.63 -2.67 6.57
C PRO A 204 -26.18 -3.74 5.63
N ALA A 205 -25.48 -4.86 5.51
CA ALA A 205 -25.89 -5.99 4.68
C ALA A 205 -25.42 -7.31 5.29
N ALA A 206 -26.19 -8.37 5.09
CA ALA A 206 -25.74 -9.71 5.47
C ALA A 206 -24.66 -10.17 4.49
N LEU A 207 -23.46 -10.43 5.02
CA LEU A 207 -22.32 -10.91 4.26
C LEU A 207 -21.97 -12.35 4.64
N THR A 208 -21.24 -13.01 3.77
CA THR A 208 -20.58 -14.28 4.05
C THR A 208 -19.07 -14.07 4.15
N ALA A 209 -18.35 -15.04 4.71
CA ALA A 209 -16.89 -15.00 4.71
C ALA A 209 -16.30 -14.88 3.29
N ALA A 210 -16.92 -15.55 2.31
CA ALA A 210 -16.53 -15.44 0.91
C ALA A 210 -16.73 -14.02 0.35
N HIS A 211 -17.82 -13.35 0.71
CA HIS A 211 -18.05 -11.96 0.31
C HIS A 211 -16.98 -11.02 0.88
N LEU A 212 -16.61 -11.16 2.17
CA LEU A 212 -15.53 -10.35 2.76
C LEU A 212 -14.17 -10.64 2.11
N ALA A 213 -13.89 -11.89 1.77
CA ALA A 213 -12.67 -12.25 1.06
C ALA A 213 -12.60 -11.62 -0.34
N ASP A 214 -13.71 -11.52 -1.05
CA ASP A 214 -13.79 -10.90 -2.38
C ASP A 214 -13.71 -9.35 -2.32
N ILE A 215 -14.39 -8.74 -1.35
CA ILE A 215 -14.42 -7.29 -1.14
C ILE A 215 -13.04 -6.75 -0.73
N THR A 216 -12.29 -7.50 0.10
CA THR A 216 -10.97 -7.13 0.58
C THR A 216 -9.86 -7.67 -0.33
N ARG A 217 -8.69 -7.06 -0.28
CA ARG A 217 -7.47 -7.52 -0.97
C ARG A 217 -6.49 -8.12 0.02
N PRO A 218 -5.44 -8.84 -0.43
CA PRO A 218 -4.36 -9.25 0.44
C PRO A 218 -3.73 -8.06 1.18
N LEU A 219 -3.38 -8.24 2.45
CA LEU A 219 -2.65 -7.25 3.24
C LEU A 219 -1.19 -7.22 2.77
N PRO A 220 -0.75 -6.14 2.11
CA PRO A 220 0.62 -6.08 1.64
C PRO A 220 1.60 -5.83 2.80
N PRO A 221 2.81 -6.38 2.76
CA PRO A 221 3.86 -5.97 3.67
C PRO A 221 4.18 -4.48 3.48
N ARG A 222 4.73 -3.86 4.52
CA ARG A 222 5.11 -2.45 4.49
C ARG A 222 6.62 -2.29 4.47
N ALA A 223 7.13 -1.61 3.45
CA ALA A 223 8.55 -1.31 3.33
C ALA A 223 8.96 -0.15 4.25
N TYR A 224 10.08 -0.33 4.94
CA TYR A 224 10.75 0.69 5.76
C TYR A 224 12.22 0.75 5.38
N SER A 225 12.77 1.95 5.28
CA SER A 225 14.20 2.10 5.01
C SER A 225 15.02 1.69 6.22
N ILE A 226 16.09 0.92 5.98
CA ILE A 226 17.04 0.52 7.01
C ILE A 226 17.89 1.73 7.38
N ALA A 227 17.95 2.05 8.67
CA ALA A 227 18.67 3.21 9.22
C ALA A 227 20.07 2.87 9.75
N SER A 228 20.38 1.59 9.92
CA SER A 228 21.68 1.12 10.44
C SER A 228 22.68 0.81 9.33
N SER A 229 23.97 0.83 9.68
CA SER A 229 25.05 0.27 8.87
C SER A 229 25.37 -1.14 9.33
N ARG A 230 25.33 -2.12 8.44
CA ARG A 230 25.70 -3.50 8.77
C ARG A 230 27.13 -3.64 9.34
N GLN A 231 28.03 -2.75 8.94
CA GLN A 231 29.39 -2.75 9.48
C GLN A 231 29.43 -2.43 10.97
N GLU A 232 28.46 -1.66 11.47
CA GLU A 232 28.37 -1.26 12.89
C GLU A 232 27.54 -2.25 13.72
N VAL A 233 26.43 -2.78 13.15
CA VAL A 233 25.45 -3.58 13.91
C VAL A 233 25.53 -5.09 13.63
N GLY A 234 26.34 -5.51 12.66
CA GLY A 234 26.53 -6.94 12.33
C GLY A 234 25.28 -7.57 11.72
N ASP A 235 24.76 -8.61 12.36
CA ASP A 235 23.61 -9.37 11.87
C ASP A 235 22.25 -8.78 12.35
N GLU A 236 22.20 -7.46 12.47
CA GLU A 236 20.99 -6.72 12.81
C GLU A 236 20.58 -5.77 11.67
N ALA A 237 19.34 -5.31 11.69
CA ALA A 237 18.84 -4.18 10.91
C ALA A 237 17.97 -3.28 11.81
N HIS A 238 18.24 -1.97 11.79
CA HIS A 238 17.49 -1.01 12.59
C HIS A 238 16.56 -0.18 11.71
N LEU A 239 15.32 0.00 12.16
CA LEU A 239 14.30 0.78 11.50
C LEU A 239 13.83 1.93 12.40
N LEU A 240 13.44 3.04 11.77
CA LEU A 240 12.77 4.15 12.44
C LEU A 240 11.35 4.27 11.89
N ILE A 241 10.36 3.95 12.74
CA ILE A 241 8.97 3.82 12.32
C ILE A 241 8.12 4.85 13.07
N ALA A 242 7.61 5.85 12.34
CA ALA A 242 6.65 6.79 12.89
C ALA A 242 5.26 6.15 12.94
N ALA A 243 4.64 6.10 14.13
CA ALA A 243 3.28 5.63 14.30
C ALA A 243 2.30 6.62 13.64
N VAL A 244 1.50 6.11 12.71
CA VAL A 244 0.50 6.90 12.02
C VAL A 244 -0.81 6.81 12.79
N ARG A 245 -1.26 7.94 13.33
CA ARG A 245 -2.55 8.09 14.00
C ARG A 245 -3.21 9.39 13.53
N TYR A 246 -4.48 9.34 13.19
CA TYR A 246 -5.23 10.49 12.71
C TYR A 246 -6.72 10.32 13.00
N GLU A 247 -7.49 11.37 12.79
CA GLU A 247 -8.95 11.32 12.87
C GLU A 247 -9.55 11.57 11.49
N SER A 248 -10.51 10.76 11.11
CA SER A 248 -11.27 10.95 9.88
C SER A 248 -12.70 10.46 10.05
N HIS A 249 -13.66 11.27 9.59
CA HIS A 249 -15.10 11.00 9.71
C HIS A 249 -15.54 10.69 11.15
N GLY A 250 -14.97 11.44 12.14
CA GLY A 250 -15.29 11.30 13.55
C GLY A 250 -14.79 10.00 14.19
N ARG A 251 -13.83 9.31 13.55
CA ARG A 251 -13.22 8.07 14.07
C ARG A 251 -11.71 8.21 14.14
N ALA A 252 -11.14 7.68 15.21
CA ALA A 252 -9.71 7.48 15.30
C ALA A 252 -9.29 6.42 14.27
N ARG A 253 -8.21 6.71 13.55
CA ARG A 253 -7.61 5.87 12.51
C ARG A 253 -6.14 5.64 12.82
N SER A 254 -5.64 4.53 12.36
CA SER A 254 -4.22 4.19 12.53
C SER A 254 -3.66 3.50 11.29
N GLY A 255 -2.37 3.67 11.05
CA GLY A 255 -1.64 2.94 10.03
C GLY A 255 -1.37 1.51 10.50
N VAL A 256 -1.75 0.49 9.72
CA VAL A 256 -1.69 -0.92 10.12
C VAL A 256 -0.30 -1.33 10.60
N ALA A 257 0.73 -1.20 9.77
CA ALA A 257 2.07 -1.66 10.12
C ALA A 257 2.73 -0.80 11.20
N SER A 258 2.59 0.52 11.13
CA SER A 258 3.24 1.42 12.08
C SER A 258 2.68 1.27 13.51
N THR A 259 1.37 1.07 13.66
CA THR A 259 0.77 0.84 14.98
C THR A 259 0.87 -0.63 15.42
N HIS A 260 0.95 -1.59 14.49
CA HIS A 260 1.34 -2.95 14.85
C HIS A 260 2.69 -2.95 15.55
N VAL A 261 3.68 -2.26 14.99
CA VAL A 261 5.00 -2.11 15.63
C VAL A 261 4.89 -1.34 16.94
N ALA A 262 4.28 -0.16 16.95
CA ALA A 262 4.27 0.70 18.14
C ALA A 262 3.54 0.08 19.34
N ASP A 263 2.39 -0.57 19.10
CA ASP A 263 1.49 -0.99 20.17
C ASP A 263 1.62 -2.48 20.52
N ARG A 264 1.96 -3.35 19.56
CA ARG A 264 1.81 -4.80 19.71
C ARG A 264 3.12 -5.57 19.67
N ILE A 265 4.16 -5.03 19.02
CA ILE A 265 5.50 -5.64 19.05
C ILE A 265 6.19 -5.34 20.37
N ARG A 266 6.98 -6.30 20.87
CA ARG A 266 7.81 -6.17 22.07
C ARG A 266 9.13 -6.88 21.85
N ASN A 267 10.13 -6.55 22.68
CA ASN A 267 11.41 -7.25 22.68
C ASN A 267 11.20 -8.76 22.85
N GLY A 268 11.93 -9.55 22.10
CA GLY A 268 11.80 -11.01 22.03
C GLY A 268 10.69 -11.51 21.11
N ALA A 269 9.92 -10.62 20.45
CA ALA A 269 8.96 -11.04 19.42
C ALA A 269 9.70 -11.53 18.18
N ARG A 270 9.11 -12.50 17.48
CA ARG A 270 9.57 -12.96 16.16
C ARG A 270 8.68 -12.37 15.07
N LEU A 271 9.32 -11.89 14.02
CA LEU A 271 8.69 -11.27 12.86
C LEU A 271 9.13 -11.99 11.59
#